data_3f8a7d928b20e841054de2d577dc2c7d
#
_entry.id   3f8a7d928b20e841054de2d577dc2c7d
#
_cell.length_a   1.000
_cell.length_b   1.000
_cell.length_c   1.000
_cell.angle_alpha   90.00
_cell.angle_beta   90.00
_cell.angle_gamma   90.00
#
_symmetry.space_group_name_H-M   'P 1'
#
loop_
_entity.id
_entity.type
_entity.pdbx_description
1 polymer ?
#
loop_
_entity_poly.entity_id
_entity_poly.type
_entity_poly.pdbx_seq_one_letter_code
_entity_poly.pdbx_strand_id
1 'polypeptide(L)'
;MNASIYVFGKFNNGYSQYPDDYTFSIFDTFYKYAKSVTQLSIHREGNLMYYGYIRKLEEKNYIGFCIVLNGLLLTQVNQLFSLYENLITNLVAKGYFIHFNDQGDIVSNVEKLYLNQEEIAQLRNSIQLNLQKLNSVILPSVNYSKSKDSVKDFHISDSIEDIIESTHTNAYTFIYKSKGYNTSLLNSYQGIITRLSNEKKETINKYEDLQKI
;
A
#
# COMPACT_ATOMS: atom_id res chain seq x y z
N MET A 1 -18.46 7.61 6.22
CA MET A 1 -17.85 7.88 4.88
C MET A 1 -18.06 6.64 4.02
N ASN A 2 -18.64 6.79 2.84
CA ASN A 2 -18.84 5.66 1.91
C ASN A 2 -17.67 5.66 0.91
N ALA A 3 -16.98 4.51 0.78
CA ALA A 3 -15.79 4.36 -0.03
C ALA A 3 -15.81 3.05 -0.80
N SER A 4 -15.31 3.07 -2.03
CA SER A 4 -14.93 1.83 -2.72
C SER A 4 -13.49 1.48 -2.32
N ILE A 5 -13.26 0.25 -1.90
CA ILE A 5 -11.97 -0.19 -1.37
C ILE A 5 -11.48 -1.35 -2.23
N TYR A 6 -10.27 -1.21 -2.75
CA TYR A 6 -9.60 -2.20 -3.59
C TYR A 6 -8.33 -2.69 -2.91
N VAL A 7 -8.09 -3.99 -3.04
CA VAL A 7 -6.79 -4.61 -2.83
C VAL A 7 -6.24 -4.97 -4.20
N PHE A 8 -5.00 -4.65 -4.48
CA PHE A 8 -4.40 -4.90 -5.79
C PHE A 8 -2.92 -5.23 -5.65
N GLY A 9 -2.32 -5.72 -6.70
CA GLY A 9 -0.89 -5.97 -6.70
C GLY A 9 -0.40 -6.67 -7.94
N LYS A 10 0.92 -6.77 -8.03
CA LYS A 10 1.61 -7.62 -8.96
C LYS A 10 2.27 -8.75 -8.19
N PHE A 11 1.89 -9.95 -8.53
CA PHE A 11 2.35 -11.20 -7.94
C PHE A 11 3.01 -12.07 -9.03
N ASN A 12 3.54 -13.22 -8.67
CA ASN A 12 4.26 -14.07 -9.61
C ASN A 12 3.47 -14.41 -10.88
N ASN A 13 2.16 -14.56 -10.77
CA ASN A 13 1.26 -14.85 -11.89
C ASN A 13 0.67 -13.58 -12.55
N GLY A 14 1.29 -12.42 -12.34
CA GLY A 14 0.92 -11.15 -12.94
C GLY A 14 0.06 -10.28 -12.02
N TYR A 15 -0.62 -9.31 -12.62
CA TYR A 15 -1.46 -8.36 -11.93
C TYR A 15 -2.79 -9.01 -11.47
N SER A 16 -3.25 -8.62 -10.28
CA SER A 16 -4.54 -9.01 -9.73
C SER A 16 -5.12 -7.85 -8.92
N GLN A 17 -6.44 -7.70 -9.00
CA GLN A 17 -7.22 -6.69 -8.28
C GLN A 17 -8.47 -7.33 -7.69
N TYR A 18 -8.90 -6.85 -6.51
CA TYR A 18 -10.17 -7.24 -5.91
C TYR A 18 -10.86 -6.03 -5.24
N PRO A 19 -12.14 -5.74 -5.46
CA PRO A 19 -12.98 -6.42 -6.46
C PRO A 19 -12.39 -6.31 -7.86
N ASP A 20 -12.68 -7.33 -8.68
CA ASP A 20 -12.35 -7.32 -10.10
C ASP A 20 -13.44 -6.52 -10.84
N ASP A 21 -13.31 -5.22 -10.78
CA ASP A 21 -14.23 -4.27 -11.38
C ASP A 21 -13.62 -3.72 -12.66
N TYR A 22 -14.13 -4.17 -13.79
CA TYR A 22 -13.65 -3.77 -15.11
C TYR A 22 -13.88 -2.28 -15.42
N THR A 23 -14.72 -1.59 -14.65
CA THR A 23 -14.97 -0.16 -14.81
C THR A 23 -13.87 0.70 -14.19
N PHE A 24 -13.12 0.16 -13.22
CA PHE A 24 -12.02 0.84 -12.54
C PHE A 24 -10.76 -0.02 -12.53
N SER A 25 -9.88 0.21 -13.47
CA SER A 25 -8.54 -0.36 -13.41
C SER A 25 -7.66 0.47 -12.49
N ILE A 26 -7.53 0.03 -11.23
CA ILE A 26 -6.60 0.64 -10.28
C ILE A 26 -5.15 0.51 -10.79
N PHE A 27 -4.84 -0.57 -11.50
CA PHE A 27 -3.56 -0.76 -12.15
C PHE A 27 -3.24 0.37 -13.14
N ASP A 28 -4.15 0.67 -14.06
CA ASP A 28 -3.92 1.70 -15.09
C ASP A 28 -3.76 3.09 -14.45
N THR A 29 -4.45 3.33 -13.33
CA THR A 29 -4.34 4.57 -12.57
C THR A 29 -2.95 4.73 -11.93
N PHE A 30 -2.38 3.67 -11.35
CA PHE A 30 -1.17 3.76 -10.52
C PHE A 30 0.06 3.07 -11.11
N TYR A 31 -0.05 2.26 -12.15
CA TYR A 31 1.04 1.47 -12.72
C TYR A 31 2.30 2.29 -13.02
N LYS A 32 2.14 3.43 -13.67
CA LYS A 32 3.27 4.30 -14.03
C LYS A 32 4.00 4.89 -12.82
N TYR A 33 3.36 4.86 -11.65
CA TYR A 33 3.91 5.36 -10.39
C TYR A 33 4.36 4.23 -9.45
N ALA A 34 4.03 2.98 -9.75
CA ALA A 34 4.45 1.78 -8.99
C ALA A 34 5.95 1.50 -9.19
N LYS A 35 6.79 2.48 -8.86
CA LYS A 35 8.25 2.41 -8.98
C LYS A 35 8.86 1.91 -7.66
N SER A 36 10.14 2.02 -7.54
CA SER A 36 11.04 1.38 -6.57
C SER A 36 10.84 1.72 -5.08
N VAL A 37 9.83 2.48 -4.69
CA VAL A 37 9.63 2.93 -3.32
C VAL A 37 8.21 2.71 -2.83
N THR A 38 8.03 2.48 -1.54
CA THR A 38 6.73 2.50 -0.90
C THR A 38 6.16 3.92 -0.98
N GLN A 39 4.94 4.05 -1.45
CA GLN A 39 4.33 5.35 -1.71
C GLN A 39 2.82 5.34 -1.55
N LEU A 40 2.27 6.50 -1.22
CA LEU A 40 0.87 6.83 -1.36
C LEU A 40 0.72 7.75 -2.57
N SER A 41 -0.09 7.34 -3.54
CA SER A 41 -0.43 8.13 -4.72
C SER A 41 -1.86 8.64 -4.59
N ILE A 42 -2.05 9.95 -4.76
CA ILE A 42 -3.37 10.58 -4.72
C ILE A 42 -3.68 11.05 -6.12
N HIS A 43 -4.78 10.55 -6.67
CA HIS A 43 -5.23 10.90 -8.02
C HIS A 43 -6.66 11.44 -7.95
N ARG A 44 -6.93 12.48 -8.74
CA ARG A 44 -8.27 13.02 -8.88
C ARG A 44 -8.76 12.82 -10.32
N GLU A 45 -9.98 12.32 -10.46
CA GLU A 45 -10.70 12.23 -11.72
C GLU A 45 -12.13 12.72 -11.51
N GLY A 46 -12.41 13.94 -11.96
CA GLY A 46 -13.71 14.58 -11.73
C GLY A 46 -14.03 14.72 -10.23
N ASN A 47 -15.10 14.06 -9.77
CA ASN A 47 -15.51 14.01 -8.38
C ASN A 47 -14.90 12.82 -7.62
N LEU A 48 -14.09 11.98 -8.27
CA LEU A 48 -13.48 10.84 -7.65
C LEU A 48 -12.07 11.18 -7.16
N MET A 49 -11.79 10.82 -5.91
CA MET A 49 -10.48 10.88 -5.31
C MET A 49 -9.98 9.47 -5.04
N TYR A 50 -8.83 9.13 -5.60
CA TYR A 50 -8.16 7.85 -5.46
C TYR A 50 -6.97 8.02 -4.51
N TYR A 51 -6.93 7.20 -3.47
CA TYR A 51 -5.82 7.13 -2.51
C TYR A 51 -5.19 5.75 -2.60
N GLY A 52 -4.22 5.60 -3.48
CA GLY A 52 -3.56 4.34 -3.78
C GLY A 52 -2.24 4.21 -3.03
N TYR A 53 -2.14 3.22 -2.17
CA TYR A 53 -0.90 2.86 -1.49
C TYR A 53 -0.28 1.66 -2.18
N ILE A 54 1.04 1.69 -2.34
CA ILE A 54 1.82 0.61 -2.94
C ILE A 54 2.98 0.27 -2.00
N ARG A 55 3.08 -1.00 -1.61
CA ARG A 55 4.22 -1.56 -0.91
C ARG A 55 4.96 -2.51 -1.83
N LYS A 56 6.22 -2.19 -2.10
CA LYS A 56 7.10 -3.07 -2.85
C LYS A 56 7.40 -4.33 -2.05
N LEU A 57 7.36 -5.47 -2.73
CA LEU A 57 7.79 -6.78 -2.26
C LEU A 57 9.11 -7.14 -2.94
N GLU A 58 9.58 -8.37 -2.72
CA GLU A 58 10.75 -8.90 -3.39
C GLU A 58 10.60 -8.88 -4.93
N GLU A 59 11.70 -8.79 -5.63
CA GLU A 59 11.76 -8.71 -7.10
C GLU A 59 11.01 -7.51 -7.68
N LYS A 60 10.03 -7.77 -8.55
CA LYS A 60 9.17 -6.77 -9.19
C LYS A 60 7.73 -6.81 -8.67
N ASN A 61 7.50 -7.59 -7.61
CA ASN A 61 6.19 -7.74 -7.01
C ASN A 61 5.86 -6.56 -6.09
N TYR A 62 4.58 -6.33 -5.90
CA TYR A 62 4.06 -5.34 -4.96
C TYR A 62 2.63 -5.70 -4.54
N ILE A 63 2.25 -5.24 -3.37
CA ILE A 63 0.87 -5.23 -2.89
C ILE A 63 0.41 -3.79 -2.68
N GLY A 64 -0.84 -3.51 -2.92
CA GLY A 64 -1.40 -2.18 -2.74
C GLY A 64 -2.85 -2.19 -2.27
N PHE A 65 -3.24 -1.03 -1.75
CA PHE A 65 -4.61 -0.74 -1.35
C PHE A 65 -5.04 0.55 -2.02
N CYS A 66 -6.30 0.64 -2.44
CA CYS A 66 -6.84 1.88 -2.95
C CYS A 66 -8.20 2.16 -2.32
N ILE A 67 -8.37 3.37 -1.84
CA ILE A 67 -9.65 3.92 -1.42
C ILE A 67 -10.09 4.92 -2.48
N VAL A 68 -11.33 4.78 -2.95
CA VAL A 68 -11.95 5.71 -3.88
C VAL A 68 -13.11 6.40 -3.18
N LEU A 69 -13.04 7.72 -3.09
CA LEU A 69 -14.08 8.58 -2.49
C LEU A 69 -14.76 9.41 -3.58
N ASN A 70 -16.07 9.54 -3.49
CA ASN A 70 -16.85 10.42 -4.37
C ASN A 70 -17.22 11.70 -3.64
N GLY A 71 -16.79 12.83 -4.21
CA GLY A 71 -17.12 14.17 -3.68
C GLY A 71 -16.46 14.53 -2.34
N LEU A 72 -15.51 13.74 -1.87
CA LEU A 72 -14.82 13.93 -0.60
C LEU A 72 -13.31 13.94 -0.76
N LEU A 73 -12.64 14.81 -0.02
CA LEU A 73 -11.19 14.92 0.11
C LEU A 73 -10.78 14.60 1.55
N LEU A 74 -9.85 13.65 1.73
CA LEU A 74 -9.25 13.36 3.05
C LEU A 74 -8.27 14.48 3.44
N THR A 75 -8.39 14.95 4.67
CA THR A 75 -7.50 16.00 5.21
C THR A 75 -6.35 15.44 6.04
N GLN A 76 -6.37 14.13 6.31
CA GLN A 76 -5.40 13.45 7.18
C GLN A 76 -4.61 12.40 6.40
N VAL A 77 -3.92 12.84 5.35
CA VAL A 77 -3.16 11.96 4.44
C VAL A 77 -2.05 11.19 5.16
N ASN A 78 -1.38 11.83 6.13
CA ASN A 78 -0.34 11.18 6.94
C ASN A 78 -0.90 10.04 7.80
N GLN A 79 -2.11 10.22 8.34
CA GLN A 79 -2.78 9.17 9.11
C GLN A 79 -3.24 8.02 8.21
N LEU A 80 -3.71 8.33 6.99
CA LEU A 80 -4.02 7.31 5.99
C LEU A 80 -2.78 6.50 5.63
N PHE A 81 -1.63 7.14 5.43
CA PHE A 81 -0.37 6.45 5.17
C PHE A 81 0.00 5.51 6.31
N SER A 82 -0.06 6.00 7.55
CA SER A 82 0.21 5.20 8.75
C SER A 82 -0.77 4.02 8.90
N LEU A 83 -2.03 4.22 8.54
CA LEU A 83 -3.03 3.15 8.52
C LEU A 83 -2.62 2.03 7.57
N TYR A 84 -2.22 2.36 6.35
CA TYR A 84 -1.79 1.36 5.38
C TYR A 84 -0.51 0.64 5.80
N GLU A 85 0.46 1.33 6.38
CA GLU A 85 1.67 0.73 6.92
C GLU A 85 1.36 -0.25 8.07
N ASN A 86 0.43 0.09 8.94
CA ASN A 86 -0.03 -0.79 10.01
C ASN A 86 -0.75 -2.04 9.45
N LEU A 87 -1.52 -1.89 8.38
CA LEU A 87 -2.13 -3.04 7.70
C LEU A 87 -1.08 -3.99 7.12
N ILE A 88 -0.05 -3.47 6.46
CA ILE A 88 1.07 -4.28 5.97
C ILE A 88 1.73 -5.03 7.13
N THR A 89 2.03 -4.35 8.23
CA THR A 89 2.62 -4.96 9.42
C THR A 89 1.76 -6.13 9.94
N ASN A 90 0.44 -5.92 10.02
CA ASN A 90 -0.49 -6.96 10.46
C ASN A 90 -0.57 -8.14 9.48
N LEU A 91 -0.54 -7.87 8.18
CA LEU A 91 -0.55 -8.93 7.15
C LEU A 91 0.71 -9.79 7.23
N VAL A 92 1.88 -9.15 7.37
CA VAL A 92 3.16 -9.86 7.54
C VAL A 92 3.17 -10.68 8.82
N ALA A 93 2.66 -10.12 9.93
CA ALA A 93 2.59 -10.83 11.20
C ALA A 93 1.67 -12.07 11.15
N LYS A 94 0.59 -12.00 10.38
CA LYS A 94 -0.34 -13.12 10.17
C LYS A 94 0.15 -14.12 9.11
N GLY A 95 0.99 -13.70 8.18
CA GLY A 95 1.52 -14.51 7.11
C GLY A 95 0.49 -14.95 6.04
N TYR A 96 -0.63 -14.23 5.88
CA TYR A 96 -1.69 -14.64 4.97
C TYR A 96 -1.37 -14.33 3.50
N PHE A 97 -1.13 -13.06 3.19
CA PHE A 97 -0.81 -12.62 1.82
C PHE A 97 0.67 -12.46 1.60
N ILE A 98 1.33 -11.97 2.63
CA ILE A 98 2.74 -11.62 2.63
C ILE A 98 3.37 -12.07 3.95
N HIS A 99 4.62 -12.46 3.88
CA HIS A 99 5.41 -12.88 5.04
C HIS A 99 6.88 -12.53 4.83
N PHE A 100 7.68 -12.64 5.88
CA PHE A 100 9.14 -12.57 5.73
C PHE A 100 9.69 -13.91 5.26
N ASN A 101 10.59 -13.87 4.27
CA ASN A 101 11.44 -15.00 3.94
C ASN A 101 12.62 -15.12 4.93
N ASP A 102 13.46 -16.14 4.75
CA ASP A 102 14.62 -16.38 5.61
C ASP A 102 15.68 -15.27 5.53
N GLN A 103 15.66 -14.47 4.48
CA GLN A 103 16.55 -13.33 4.29
C GLN A 103 16.00 -12.05 4.95
N GLY A 104 14.74 -12.10 5.43
CA GLY A 104 14.05 -10.95 6.01
C GLY A 104 13.39 -10.03 4.99
N ASP A 105 13.25 -10.48 3.74
CA ASP A 105 12.50 -9.76 2.72
C ASP A 105 11.03 -10.10 2.78
N ILE A 106 10.17 -9.15 2.41
CA ILE A 106 8.74 -9.41 2.34
C ILE A 106 8.43 -10.04 0.99
N VAL A 107 7.90 -11.25 1.03
CA VAL A 107 7.48 -12.04 -0.13
C VAL A 107 5.98 -12.30 -0.09
N SER A 108 5.41 -12.69 -1.22
CA SER A 108 3.97 -12.96 -1.34
C SER A 108 3.70 -14.45 -1.51
N ASN A 109 2.66 -14.93 -0.82
CA ASN A 109 2.07 -16.26 -1.01
C ASN A 109 0.95 -16.25 -2.07
N VAL A 110 0.58 -15.09 -2.59
CA VAL A 110 -0.62 -14.94 -3.42
C VAL A 110 -0.29 -15.16 -4.87
N GLU A 111 -1.04 -16.07 -5.50
CA GLU A 111 -1.05 -16.19 -6.95
C GLU A 111 -2.07 -15.27 -7.59
N LYS A 112 -3.29 -15.27 -7.05
CA LYS A 112 -4.43 -14.45 -7.48
C LYS A 112 -5.26 -14.03 -6.28
N LEU A 113 -5.62 -12.76 -6.20
CA LEU A 113 -6.40 -12.22 -5.07
C LEU A 113 -7.77 -12.89 -4.91
N TYR A 114 -8.45 -13.23 -6.01
CA TYR A 114 -9.79 -13.83 -5.93
C TYR A 114 -9.82 -15.22 -5.25
N LEU A 115 -8.67 -15.86 -5.08
CA LEU A 115 -8.57 -17.13 -4.35
C LEU A 115 -8.61 -16.94 -2.83
N ASN A 116 -8.46 -15.70 -2.35
CA ASN A 116 -8.36 -15.34 -0.95
C ASN A 116 -9.49 -14.38 -0.52
N GLN A 117 -10.71 -14.65 -0.94
CA GLN A 117 -11.85 -13.71 -0.80
C GLN A 117 -12.19 -13.39 0.65
N GLU A 118 -12.11 -14.35 1.55
CA GLU A 118 -12.46 -14.17 2.95
C GLU A 118 -11.45 -13.22 3.63
N GLU A 119 -10.16 -13.46 3.46
CA GLU A 119 -9.09 -12.63 4.03
C GLU A 119 -9.13 -11.22 3.45
N ILE A 120 -9.43 -11.09 2.14
CA ILE A 120 -9.58 -9.79 1.50
C ILE A 120 -10.79 -9.04 2.04
N ALA A 121 -11.90 -9.73 2.27
CA ALA A 121 -13.10 -9.13 2.85
C ALA A 121 -12.81 -8.58 4.26
N GLN A 122 -12.10 -9.34 5.09
CA GLN A 122 -11.67 -8.90 6.42
C GLN A 122 -10.74 -7.68 6.32
N LEU A 123 -9.81 -7.68 5.38
CA LEU A 123 -8.90 -6.57 5.16
C LEU A 123 -9.66 -5.31 4.72
N ARG A 124 -10.58 -5.42 3.77
CA ARG A 124 -11.41 -4.31 3.31
C ARG A 124 -12.30 -3.74 4.43
N ASN A 125 -12.88 -4.59 5.24
CA ASN A 125 -13.64 -4.18 6.42
C ASN A 125 -12.76 -3.43 7.42
N SER A 126 -11.53 -3.88 7.65
CA SER A 126 -10.57 -3.19 8.51
C SER A 126 -10.23 -1.80 7.97
N ILE A 127 -10.02 -1.65 6.66
CA ILE A 127 -9.80 -0.36 6.01
C ILE A 127 -11.04 0.53 6.21
N GLN A 128 -12.24 0.02 5.95
CA GLN A 128 -13.48 0.78 6.07
C GLN A 128 -13.72 1.31 7.49
N LEU A 129 -13.47 0.49 8.51
CA LEU A 129 -13.62 0.88 9.92
C LEU A 129 -12.62 1.98 10.33
N ASN A 130 -11.40 1.87 9.86
CA ASN A 130 -10.37 2.87 10.15
C ASN A 130 -10.58 4.17 9.34
N LEU A 131 -11.07 4.06 8.12
CA LEU A 131 -11.41 5.22 7.30
C LEU A 131 -12.47 6.11 7.95
N GLN A 132 -13.41 5.53 8.70
CA GLN A 132 -14.43 6.28 9.44
C GLN A 132 -13.85 7.19 10.52
N LYS A 133 -12.63 6.95 10.96
CA LYS A 133 -11.91 7.76 11.96
C LYS A 133 -11.16 8.94 11.34
N LEU A 134 -11.04 8.99 10.01
CA LEU A 134 -10.35 10.05 9.30
C LEU A 134 -11.31 11.19 8.95
N ASN A 135 -10.80 12.40 9.01
CA ASN A 135 -11.54 13.59 8.63
C ASN A 135 -11.52 13.78 7.11
N SER A 136 -12.63 14.26 6.59
CA SER A 136 -12.78 14.63 5.19
C SER A 136 -13.54 15.95 5.05
N VAL A 137 -13.31 16.63 3.94
CA VAL A 137 -14.05 17.80 3.51
C VAL A 137 -14.70 17.55 2.16
N ILE A 138 -15.66 18.38 1.78
CA ILE A 138 -16.26 18.33 0.43
C ILE A 138 -15.16 18.62 -0.57
N LEU A 139 -15.08 17.79 -1.61
CA LEU A 139 -14.11 17.95 -2.66
C LEU A 139 -14.37 19.27 -3.40
N PRO A 140 -13.37 20.18 -3.43
CA PRO A 140 -13.53 21.46 -4.09
C PRO A 140 -13.74 21.34 -5.59
N SER A 141 -14.49 22.25 -6.19
CA SER A 141 -14.64 22.35 -7.64
C SER A 141 -13.30 22.64 -8.33
N VAL A 142 -13.03 22.00 -9.47
CA VAL A 142 -11.79 22.22 -10.24
C VAL A 142 -12.06 23.06 -11.46
N ASN A 143 -11.20 24.01 -11.71
CA ASN A 143 -11.13 24.73 -12.95
C ASN A 143 -10.17 24.00 -13.90
N TYR A 144 -10.68 23.23 -14.85
CA TYR A 144 -9.93 22.31 -15.73
C TYR A 144 -9.02 23.01 -16.78
N SER A 145 -8.43 24.13 -16.48
CA SER A 145 -7.65 24.90 -17.46
C SER A 145 -6.23 24.36 -17.71
N LYS A 146 -5.79 23.28 -17.06
CA LYS A 146 -4.43 22.76 -17.20
C LYS A 146 -4.34 21.24 -17.40
N SER A 147 -3.30 20.83 -18.11
CA SER A 147 -2.98 19.48 -18.58
C SER A 147 -3.16 18.41 -17.50
N LYS A 148 -3.87 17.33 -17.87
CA LYS A 148 -4.19 16.16 -17.02
C LYS A 148 -2.97 15.34 -16.56
N ASP A 149 -1.78 15.62 -17.07
CA ASP A 149 -0.61 14.73 -16.97
C ASP A 149 0.48 15.21 -16.01
N SER A 150 0.24 16.25 -15.25
CA SER A 150 1.25 16.72 -14.32
C SER A 150 1.22 15.97 -12.99
N VAL A 151 2.37 15.46 -12.60
CA VAL A 151 2.60 14.76 -11.35
C VAL A 151 3.36 15.70 -10.41
N LYS A 152 2.82 15.91 -9.22
CA LYS A 152 3.54 16.56 -8.13
C LYS A 152 4.03 15.52 -7.14
N ASP A 153 5.28 15.64 -6.73
CA ASP A 153 5.87 14.87 -5.66
C ASP A 153 5.73 15.65 -4.34
N PHE A 154 5.11 15.04 -3.36
CA PHE A 154 5.06 15.56 -1.99
C PHE A 154 5.85 14.66 -1.05
N HIS A 155 6.42 15.23 -0.03
CA HIS A 155 6.97 14.50 1.08
C HIS A 155 5.90 14.31 2.17
N ILE A 156 6.01 13.27 2.98
CA ILE A 156 5.05 12.99 4.06
C ILE A 156 5.01 14.12 5.12
N SER A 157 6.06 14.93 5.18
CA SER A 157 6.14 16.12 6.04
C SER A 157 5.58 17.39 5.40
N ASP A 158 5.18 17.35 4.12
CA ASP A 158 4.67 18.52 3.44
C ASP A 158 3.30 18.90 3.98
N SER A 159 2.96 20.16 3.84
CA SER A 159 1.70 20.71 4.33
C SER A 159 0.51 20.10 3.59
N ILE A 160 -0.53 19.77 4.34
CA ILE A 160 -1.80 19.29 3.75
C ILE A 160 -2.49 20.39 2.95
N GLU A 161 -2.25 21.65 3.31
CA GLU A 161 -2.79 22.83 2.62
C GLU A 161 -2.28 22.87 1.18
N ASP A 162 -1.00 22.58 0.93
CA ASP A 162 -0.41 22.52 -0.41
C ASP A 162 -1.09 21.44 -1.27
N ILE A 163 -1.43 20.30 -0.68
CA ILE A 163 -2.15 19.22 -1.36
C ILE A 163 -3.57 19.65 -1.69
N ILE A 164 -4.26 20.26 -0.73
CA ILE A 164 -5.62 20.76 -0.92
C ILE A 164 -5.63 21.83 -2.02
N GLU A 165 -4.74 22.81 -1.96
CA GLU A 165 -4.61 23.85 -2.99
C GLU A 165 -4.33 23.25 -4.36
N SER A 166 -3.45 22.27 -4.43
CA SER A 166 -3.15 21.57 -5.68
C SER A 166 -4.37 20.82 -6.25
N THR A 167 -5.25 20.30 -5.41
CA THR A 167 -6.50 19.64 -5.86
C THR A 167 -7.55 20.63 -6.36
N HIS A 168 -7.48 21.90 -5.98
CA HIS A 168 -8.34 22.96 -6.52
C HIS A 168 -7.97 23.39 -7.92
N THR A 169 -6.69 23.36 -8.24
CA THR A 169 -6.17 23.92 -9.48
C THR A 169 -6.01 22.89 -10.59
N ASN A 170 -5.92 21.60 -10.27
CA ASN A 170 -5.51 20.57 -11.23
C ASN A 170 -6.00 19.16 -10.88
N ALA A 171 -6.30 18.36 -11.93
CA ALA A 171 -6.55 16.92 -11.79
C ALA A 171 -5.21 16.14 -11.75
N TYR A 172 -4.38 16.37 -10.74
CA TYR A 172 -3.05 15.75 -10.63
C TYR A 172 -3.06 14.45 -9.86
N THR A 173 -2.07 13.65 -10.16
CA THR A 173 -1.63 12.56 -9.28
C THR A 173 -0.53 13.11 -8.39
N PHE A 174 -0.75 13.03 -7.10
CA PHE A 174 0.21 13.43 -6.07
C PHE A 174 0.85 12.18 -5.50
N ILE A 175 2.16 12.21 -5.35
CA ILE A 175 2.90 11.07 -4.83
C ILE A 175 3.56 11.47 -3.51
N TYR A 176 3.12 10.83 -2.44
CA TYR A 176 3.77 10.84 -1.15
C TYR A 176 4.83 9.76 -1.12
N LYS A 177 6.07 10.14 -1.22
CA LYS A 177 7.21 9.22 -1.10
C LYS A 177 7.64 9.12 0.35
N SER A 178 7.72 7.90 0.85
CA SER A 178 8.36 7.67 2.13
C SER A 178 9.84 7.43 1.95
N LYS A 179 10.65 8.46 1.90
CA LYS A 179 12.08 8.27 2.11
C LYS A 179 12.31 7.80 3.55
N GLY A 180 12.54 6.51 3.73
CA GLY A 180 12.89 5.92 5.01
C GLY A 180 11.73 5.70 5.99
N TYR A 181 10.48 5.79 5.57
CA TYR A 181 9.34 5.41 6.39
C TYR A 181 9.20 3.87 6.41
N ASN A 182 10.09 3.24 7.10
CA ASN A 182 9.83 1.91 7.60
C ASN A 182 9.22 2.09 8.97
N THR A 183 8.06 1.50 9.22
CA THR A 183 7.56 1.48 10.58
C THR A 183 8.63 0.81 11.44
N SER A 184 8.99 1.43 12.55
CA SER A 184 9.98 0.86 13.49
C SER A 184 9.60 -0.57 13.88
N LEU A 185 8.30 -0.87 13.91
CA LEU A 185 7.74 -2.18 14.19
C LEU A 185 8.04 -3.19 13.08
N LEU A 186 7.89 -2.83 11.81
CA LEU A 186 8.20 -3.73 10.68
C LEU A 186 9.70 -4.03 10.61
N ASN A 187 10.54 -3.04 10.84
CA ASN A 187 11.99 -3.22 10.92
C ASN A 187 12.41 -4.11 12.11
N SER A 188 11.72 -3.97 13.25
CA SER A 188 11.95 -4.83 14.41
C SER A 188 11.59 -6.28 14.10
N TYR A 189 10.47 -6.54 13.46
CA TYR A 189 10.08 -7.88 13.02
C TYR A 189 11.07 -8.47 12.02
N GLN A 190 11.47 -7.69 11.01
CA GLN A 190 12.48 -8.13 10.06
C GLN A 190 13.79 -8.51 10.73
N GLY A 191 14.28 -7.70 11.67
CA GLY A 191 15.48 -7.99 12.44
C GLY A 191 15.36 -9.27 13.29
N ILE A 192 14.20 -9.51 13.91
CA ILE A 192 13.94 -10.72 14.70
C ILE A 192 13.93 -11.95 13.79
N ILE A 193 13.23 -11.92 12.67
CA ILE A 193 13.14 -13.04 11.73
C ILE A 193 14.52 -13.39 11.18
N THR A 194 15.30 -12.40 10.75
CA THR A 194 16.67 -12.61 10.25
C THR A 194 17.55 -13.27 11.31
N ARG A 195 17.47 -12.82 12.57
CA ARG A 195 18.23 -13.42 13.68
C ARG A 195 17.85 -14.88 13.92
N LEU A 196 16.55 -15.18 14.03
CA LEU A 196 16.04 -16.53 14.25
C LEU A 196 16.41 -17.50 13.12
N SER A 197 16.36 -17.02 11.86
CA SER A 197 16.78 -17.81 10.72
C SER A 197 18.27 -18.16 10.78
N ASN A 198 19.13 -17.24 11.19
CA ASN A 198 20.55 -17.49 11.36
C ASN A 198 20.83 -18.48 12.50
N GLU A 199 20.18 -18.32 13.66
CA GLU A 199 20.29 -19.25 14.78
C GLU A 199 19.85 -20.67 14.39
N LYS A 200 18.78 -20.80 13.61
CA LYS A 200 18.32 -22.09 13.06
C LYS A 200 19.38 -22.74 12.17
N LYS A 201 19.97 -21.97 11.24
CA LYS A 201 21.03 -22.47 10.34
C LYS A 201 22.26 -22.98 11.13
N GLU A 202 22.70 -22.20 12.11
CA GLU A 202 23.82 -22.59 12.96
C GLU A 202 23.54 -23.89 13.74
N THR A 203 22.30 -24.03 14.24
CA THR A 203 21.89 -25.24 14.98
C THR A 203 21.84 -26.45 14.07
N ILE A 204 21.34 -26.33 12.83
CA ILE A 204 21.32 -27.40 11.84
C ILE A 204 22.75 -27.84 11.50
N ASN A 205 23.64 -26.90 11.20
CA ASN A 205 25.03 -27.20 10.87
C ASN A 205 25.74 -27.95 12.03
N LYS A 206 25.54 -27.51 13.29
CA LYS A 206 26.08 -28.21 14.47
C LYS A 206 25.55 -29.65 14.58
N TYR A 207 24.28 -29.86 14.26
CA TYR A 207 23.65 -31.18 14.31
C TYR A 207 24.21 -32.11 13.23
N GLU A 208 24.36 -31.59 12.02
CA GLU A 208 24.96 -32.35 10.90
C GLU A 208 26.44 -32.72 11.16
N ASP A 209 27.19 -31.84 11.82
CA ASP A 209 28.57 -32.11 12.19
C ASP A 209 28.68 -33.18 13.28
N LEU A 210 27.73 -33.20 14.23
CA LEU A 210 27.67 -34.26 15.24
C LEU A 210 27.28 -35.64 14.66
N GLN A 211 26.54 -35.68 13.56
CA GLN A 211 26.22 -36.95 12.88
C GLN A 211 27.36 -37.54 12.06
N LYS A 212 28.41 -36.77 11.80
CA LYS A 212 29.59 -37.21 11.04
C LYS A 212 30.71 -37.84 11.94
N ILE A 213 30.52 -37.78 13.28
CA ILE A 213 31.43 -38.39 14.26
C ILE A 213 30.94 -39.79 14.64
#